data_4f4d4af17ba40050fda2b3894bc3ed7b
#
_entry.id   4f4d4af17ba40050fda2b3894bc3ed7b
#
_cell.length_a   1.000
_cell.length_b   1.000
_cell.length_c   1.000
_cell.angle_alpha   90.00
_cell.angle_beta   90.00
_cell.angle_gamma   90.00
#
_symmetry.space_group_name_H-M   'P 1'
#
loop_
_entity.id
_entity.type
_entity.pdbx_description
1 polymer ?
#
loop_
_entity_poly.entity_id
_entity_poly.type
_entity_poly.pdbx_seq_one_letter_code
_entity_poly.pdbx_strand_id
1 'polypeptide(L)'
;MRIRALVLATLLIITSTASVIASDTVTTQDVELSGNQTMTGNYTVSHGTKLTIKPGTIIDMQDYWMKVDGELVADDVTIMSSIQTTSPGSHNAGVWDALSITSLGVADLNDVTISNAKSCIIVDGTLTATNLSMEDCLIGIEVAGTATISEASFLHIDNDGIRVSGNADISDASFTDLSGGVQSSGDLILTVSEFTDVGTGVSLTGGTADIEGLTFTNGVGNGVSIASGVTGDIASMTGQATNAIVSMDATGFTISNLNMSGERMVNSWSAGDLSISNADFHADSGETPIDIRTSGTVTLSDIHLTGQFSSQQSTYNAPWIGMSLAGSGDYIIASSTIQSTDTALIASGTGTLDISDTTFFSDRLGLSFSGISSTTLDNVDVNISNGGEMGIDILQGAHAFSGLEVNMPFNQFASGSTGIDAWWCEISGVDISVNGFANSAS
;
A
#
# COMPACT_ATOMS: atom_id res chain seq x y z
N MET A 1 -69.75 36.66 24.76
CA MET A 1 -68.59 36.75 25.70
C MET A 1 -67.64 35.63 25.33
N ARG A 2 -66.56 35.93 24.56
CA ARG A 2 -65.57 34.95 24.09
C ARG A 2 -64.28 35.18 24.87
N ILE A 3 -63.93 34.23 25.72
CA ILE A 3 -62.69 34.23 26.49
C ILE A 3 -61.60 33.70 25.55
N ARG A 4 -60.62 34.55 25.22
CA ARG A 4 -59.40 34.16 24.51
C ARG A 4 -58.40 33.66 25.56
N ALA A 5 -58.10 32.36 25.53
CA ALA A 5 -57.00 31.79 26.29
C ALA A 5 -55.67 32.23 25.66
N LEU A 6 -54.85 32.95 26.39
CA LEU A 6 -53.49 33.32 26.03
C LEU A 6 -52.56 32.16 26.42
N VAL A 7 -52.10 31.41 25.44
CA VAL A 7 -51.06 30.38 25.67
C VAL A 7 -49.72 31.09 25.73
N LEU A 8 -49.16 31.21 26.93
CA LEU A 8 -47.82 31.72 27.15
C LEU A 8 -46.82 30.58 26.82
N ALA A 9 -46.24 30.60 25.63
CA ALA A 9 -45.12 29.71 25.28
C ALA A 9 -43.88 30.21 26.00
N THR A 10 -43.49 29.54 27.06
CA THR A 10 -42.21 29.77 27.73
C THR A 10 -41.11 29.14 26.87
N LEU A 11 -40.41 29.97 26.11
CA LEU A 11 -39.21 29.58 25.39
C LEU A 11 -38.12 29.29 26.44
N LEU A 12 -37.89 28.02 26.71
CA LEU A 12 -36.78 27.58 27.54
C LEU A 12 -35.50 27.73 26.70
N ILE A 13 -34.80 28.83 26.86
CA ILE A 13 -33.45 29.00 26.30
C ILE A 13 -32.52 28.18 27.20
N ILE A 14 -32.17 26.97 26.75
CA ILE A 14 -31.08 26.19 27.34
C ILE A 14 -29.79 26.88 26.90
N THR A 15 -29.27 27.79 27.69
CA THR A 15 -27.91 28.28 27.57
C THR A 15 -27.00 27.15 28.06
N SER A 16 -26.40 26.41 27.16
CA SER A 16 -25.27 25.50 27.50
C SER A 16 -24.14 26.44 27.97
N THR A 17 -23.95 26.55 29.26
CA THR A 17 -22.78 27.22 29.82
C THR A 17 -21.59 26.27 29.60
N ALA A 18 -20.66 26.66 28.74
CA ALA A 18 -19.37 25.99 28.66
C ALA A 18 -18.72 26.04 30.03
N SER A 19 -18.36 24.93 30.62
CA SER A 19 -17.56 24.91 31.84
C SER A 19 -16.09 25.05 31.48
N VAL A 20 -15.38 25.84 32.26
CA VAL A 20 -13.94 26.09 32.12
C VAL A 20 -13.19 25.15 33.05
N ILE A 21 -12.32 24.29 32.51
CA ILE A 21 -11.41 23.48 33.32
C ILE A 21 -10.18 24.35 33.58
N ALA A 22 -10.06 24.81 34.82
CA ALA A 22 -9.02 25.76 35.23
C ALA A 22 -7.65 25.13 35.30
N SER A 23 -6.63 25.89 34.84
CA SER A 23 -5.16 25.66 34.90
C SER A 23 -4.67 24.25 35.28
N ASP A 24 -3.58 23.77 34.71
CA ASP A 24 -2.95 22.42 34.88
C ASP A 24 -3.67 21.52 35.89
N THR A 25 -4.56 20.69 35.39
CA THR A 25 -5.40 19.81 36.22
C THR A 25 -4.78 18.44 36.31
N VAL A 26 -4.60 17.93 37.53
CA VAL A 26 -4.18 16.55 37.78
C VAL A 26 -5.27 15.85 38.58
N THR A 27 -5.81 14.74 38.03
CA THR A 27 -6.89 14.02 38.74
C THR A 27 -6.31 13.27 39.96
N THR A 28 -7.01 13.34 41.09
CA THR A 28 -6.66 12.57 42.31
C THR A 28 -7.74 11.57 42.68
N GLN A 29 -8.80 11.49 41.90
CA GLN A 29 -9.95 10.61 42.00
C GLN A 29 -10.60 10.48 40.62
N ASP A 30 -11.55 9.57 40.49
CA ASP A 30 -12.33 9.42 39.27
C ASP A 30 -13.11 10.68 38.95
N VAL A 31 -13.12 11.07 37.67
CA VAL A 31 -13.73 12.31 37.17
C VAL A 31 -14.67 11.99 36.01
N GLU A 32 -15.80 12.67 35.95
CA GLU A 32 -16.70 12.67 34.80
C GLU A 32 -16.74 14.06 34.16
N LEU A 33 -16.57 14.14 32.85
CA LEU A 33 -16.77 15.37 32.06
C LEU A 33 -18.03 15.21 31.20
N SER A 34 -18.77 16.31 31.07
CA SER A 34 -19.99 16.37 30.24
C SER A 34 -20.25 17.75 29.69
N GLY A 35 -20.94 17.85 28.54
CA GLY A 35 -21.25 19.09 27.87
C GLY A 35 -20.00 19.77 27.27
N ASN A 36 -20.09 21.09 27.03
CA ASN A 36 -18.96 21.80 26.42
C ASN A 36 -17.93 22.18 27.49
N GLN A 37 -16.71 21.74 27.30
CA GLN A 37 -15.56 21.99 28.18
C GLN A 37 -14.50 22.78 27.42
N THR A 38 -13.99 23.87 28.02
CA THR A 38 -12.83 24.59 27.46
C THR A 38 -11.64 24.44 28.40
N MET A 39 -10.53 23.92 27.90
CA MET A 39 -9.29 23.80 28.65
C MET A 39 -8.61 25.20 28.80
N THR A 40 -8.06 25.46 29.94
CA THR A 40 -7.22 26.66 30.21
C THR A 40 -5.85 26.25 30.78
N GLY A 41 -5.50 24.98 30.68
CA GLY A 41 -4.25 24.38 31.08
C GLY A 41 -4.23 22.92 30.69
N ASN A 42 -3.08 22.29 30.91
CA ASN A 42 -2.89 20.88 30.62
C ASN A 42 -3.72 19.99 31.55
N TYR A 43 -4.11 18.82 31.04
CA TYR A 43 -4.92 17.88 31.80
C TYR A 43 -4.22 16.53 31.96
N THR A 44 -4.06 16.04 33.18
CA THR A 44 -3.47 14.74 33.48
C THR A 44 -4.44 13.84 34.21
N VAL A 45 -4.73 12.67 33.64
CA VAL A 45 -5.42 11.57 34.32
C VAL A 45 -4.38 10.73 35.03
N SER A 46 -4.33 10.82 36.36
CA SER A 46 -3.28 10.15 37.15
C SER A 46 -3.43 8.63 37.15
N HIS A 47 -2.33 7.94 37.35
CA HIS A 47 -2.34 6.50 37.53
C HIS A 47 -3.28 6.08 38.67
N GLY A 48 -4.13 5.08 38.42
CA GLY A 48 -5.14 4.61 39.38
C GLY A 48 -6.39 5.46 39.46
N THR A 49 -6.55 6.49 38.63
CA THR A 49 -7.78 7.25 38.49
C THR A 49 -8.38 7.03 37.08
N LYS A 50 -9.69 7.25 36.97
CA LYS A 50 -10.45 7.14 35.72
C LYS A 50 -11.04 8.47 35.32
N LEU A 51 -10.87 8.85 34.06
CA LEU A 51 -11.64 9.91 33.41
C LEU A 51 -12.71 9.29 32.52
N THR A 52 -13.95 9.64 32.77
CA THR A 52 -15.07 9.28 31.89
C THR A 52 -15.59 10.52 31.21
N ILE A 53 -15.54 10.56 29.88
CA ILE A 53 -16.13 11.63 29.09
C ILE A 53 -17.46 11.14 28.57
N LYS A 54 -18.53 11.84 28.95
CA LYS A 54 -19.91 11.43 28.65
C LYS A 54 -20.29 11.73 27.20
N PRO A 55 -21.22 10.96 26.61
CA PRO A 55 -21.73 11.21 25.28
C PRO A 55 -22.20 12.65 25.04
N GLY A 56 -21.92 13.15 23.82
CA GLY A 56 -22.24 14.51 23.40
C GLY A 56 -21.33 15.59 23.99
N THR A 57 -20.21 15.21 24.63
CA THR A 57 -19.24 16.17 25.17
C THR A 57 -18.34 16.71 24.07
N ILE A 58 -18.11 18.02 24.08
CA ILE A 58 -17.13 18.70 23.25
C ILE A 58 -16.03 19.26 24.14
N ILE A 59 -14.79 18.87 23.91
CA ILE A 59 -13.62 19.37 24.62
C ILE A 59 -12.82 20.29 23.70
N ASP A 60 -12.75 21.55 24.01
CA ASP A 60 -11.91 22.54 23.35
C ASP A 60 -10.55 22.61 24.05
N MET A 61 -9.55 21.99 23.47
CA MET A 61 -8.20 21.86 24.00
C MET A 61 -7.40 23.16 23.97
N GLN A 62 -7.83 24.15 23.18
CA GLN A 62 -7.06 25.36 22.91
C GLN A 62 -5.66 25.01 22.35
N ASP A 63 -4.59 25.29 23.10
CA ASP A 63 -3.19 24.97 22.80
C ASP A 63 -2.55 24.03 23.85
N TYR A 64 -3.39 23.36 24.63
CA TYR A 64 -2.94 22.47 25.72
C TYR A 64 -2.90 21.01 25.27
N TRP A 65 -2.48 20.10 26.15
CA TRP A 65 -2.44 18.66 25.94
C TRP A 65 -3.26 17.91 27.01
N MET A 66 -3.66 16.69 26.68
CA MET A 66 -4.25 15.75 27.62
C MET A 66 -3.34 14.52 27.76
N LYS A 67 -2.95 14.20 28.99
CA LYS A 67 -2.11 13.06 29.31
C LYS A 67 -2.87 12.04 30.15
N VAL A 68 -2.78 10.76 29.78
CA VAL A 68 -3.46 9.65 30.45
C VAL A 68 -2.41 8.69 31.02
N ASP A 69 -2.15 8.81 32.33
CA ASP A 69 -1.37 7.83 33.11
C ASP A 69 -2.29 6.80 33.78
N GLY A 70 -3.61 7.05 33.83
CA GLY A 70 -4.66 6.21 34.38
C GLY A 70 -5.54 5.59 33.30
N GLU A 71 -6.84 5.65 33.49
CA GLU A 71 -7.85 5.13 32.56
C GLU A 71 -8.66 6.28 31.93
N LEU A 72 -8.82 6.25 30.61
CA LEU A 72 -9.72 7.14 29.86
C LEU A 72 -10.81 6.30 29.21
N VAL A 73 -12.07 6.71 29.39
CA VAL A 73 -13.21 6.17 28.63
C VAL A 73 -13.98 7.32 28.03
N ALA A 74 -14.15 7.30 26.72
CA ALA A 74 -14.90 8.30 25.97
C ALA A 74 -15.83 7.63 24.95
N ASP A 75 -17.06 8.10 24.88
CA ASP A 75 -18.10 7.59 23.99
C ASP A 75 -18.90 8.78 23.43
N ASP A 76 -19.02 8.88 22.10
CA ASP A 76 -19.65 10.00 21.38
C ASP A 76 -19.09 11.36 21.81
N VAL A 77 -17.79 11.59 21.58
CA VAL A 77 -17.04 12.76 22.05
C VAL A 77 -16.30 13.45 20.92
N THR A 78 -16.28 14.79 20.98
CA THR A 78 -15.42 15.61 20.10
C THR A 78 -14.30 16.26 20.92
N ILE A 79 -13.03 16.08 20.52
CA ILE A 79 -11.85 16.72 21.10
C ILE A 79 -11.18 17.55 20.00
N MET A 80 -11.12 18.85 20.17
CA MET A 80 -10.65 19.75 19.12
C MET A 80 -10.00 21.00 19.71
N SER A 81 -9.43 21.85 18.87
CA SER A 81 -9.12 23.23 19.24
C SER A 81 -9.95 24.22 18.44
N SER A 82 -10.52 25.18 19.11
CA SER A 82 -11.21 26.31 18.47
C SER A 82 -10.27 27.40 17.97
N ILE A 83 -8.97 27.32 18.28
CA ILE A 83 -7.95 28.25 17.80
C ILE A 83 -7.72 27.98 16.32
N GLN A 84 -7.78 29.03 15.49
CA GLN A 84 -7.49 28.93 14.08
C GLN A 84 -6.06 29.42 13.80
N THR A 85 -5.31 28.63 13.01
CA THR A 85 -4.03 29.07 12.49
C THR A 85 -4.27 30.05 11.34
N THR A 86 -3.50 31.14 11.28
CA THR A 86 -3.68 32.19 10.28
C THR A 86 -3.01 31.92 8.95
N SER A 87 -2.44 30.73 8.73
CA SER A 87 -1.77 30.38 7.49
C SER A 87 -2.78 29.99 6.41
N PRO A 88 -2.91 30.75 5.32
CA PRO A 88 -3.79 30.36 4.23
C PRO A 88 -3.33 29.04 3.60
N GLY A 89 -4.19 28.04 3.55
CA GLY A 89 -3.92 26.75 2.90
C GLY A 89 -3.37 25.66 3.83
N SER A 90 -3.17 25.92 5.12
CA SER A 90 -2.97 24.85 6.11
C SER A 90 -4.33 24.46 6.70
N HIS A 91 -4.61 23.21 6.69
CA HIS A 91 -5.70 22.63 7.48
C HIS A 91 -5.33 22.83 8.95
N ASN A 92 -5.79 23.69 9.72
CA ASN A 92 -5.50 24.03 11.12
C ASN A 92 -4.74 22.97 11.96
N ALA A 93 -3.92 22.18 11.35
CA ALA A 93 -3.15 21.11 11.98
C ALA A 93 -2.11 21.67 12.97
N GLY A 94 -1.89 20.98 14.07
CA GLY A 94 -0.82 21.29 15.01
C GLY A 94 -1.12 22.42 15.98
N VAL A 95 -2.38 22.74 16.24
CA VAL A 95 -2.76 23.79 17.19
C VAL A 95 -2.50 23.37 18.63
N TRP A 96 -2.92 22.16 19.02
CA TRP A 96 -2.66 21.58 20.32
C TRP A 96 -1.76 20.34 20.21
N ASP A 97 -1.15 19.91 21.32
CA ASP A 97 -0.11 18.87 21.21
C ASP A 97 -0.70 17.50 20.90
N ALA A 98 -1.35 16.84 21.86
CA ALA A 98 -1.89 15.50 21.67
C ALA A 98 -2.83 15.05 22.80
N LEU A 99 -3.63 14.00 22.53
CA LEU A 99 -4.11 13.05 23.53
C LEU A 99 -3.02 11.97 23.71
N SER A 100 -2.28 12.03 24.82
CA SER A 100 -1.13 11.13 25.07
C SER A 100 -1.48 10.06 26.10
N ILE A 101 -1.48 8.78 25.68
CA ILE A 101 -1.68 7.61 26.53
C ILE A 101 -0.30 7.06 26.88
N THR A 102 0.14 7.30 28.10
CA THR A 102 1.49 6.91 28.53
C THR A 102 1.62 5.39 28.75
N SER A 103 2.80 4.91 28.99
CA SER A 103 3.08 3.47 29.18
C SER A 103 2.27 2.80 30.32
N LEU A 104 1.70 3.57 31.22
CA LEU A 104 0.80 3.08 32.28
C LEU A 104 -0.67 3.33 31.96
N GLY A 105 -0.95 4.14 30.93
CA GLY A 105 -2.28 4.57 30.57
C GLY A 105 -3.03 3.53 29.75
N VAL A 106 -4.35 3.54 29.90
CA VAL A 106 -5.29 2.76 29.11
C VAL A 106 -6.38 3.69 28.62
N ALA A 107 -6.71 3.63 27.33
CA ALA A 107 -7.83 4.37 26.77
C ALA A 107 -8.78 3.43 26.01
N ASP A 108 -10.07 3.67 26.22
CA ASP A 108 -11.17 3.05 25.49
C ASP A 108 -12.01 4.16 24.86
N LEU A 109 -11.94 4.25 23.52
CA LEU A 109 -12.55 5.32 22.73
C LEU A 109 -13.57 4.75 21.76
N ASN A 110 -14.79 5.20 21.84
CA ASN A 110 -15.86 4.80 20.94
C ASN A 110 -16.56 6.04 20.37
N ASP A 111 -16.81 6.09 19.07
CA ASP A 111 -17.43 7.25 18.41
C ASP A 111 -16.72 8.58 18.75
N VAL A 112 -15.40 8.65 18.63
CA VAL A 112 -14.62 9.83 19.02
C VAL A 112 -14.07 10.55 17.79
N THR A 113 -14.32 11.87 17.74
CA THR A 113 -13.71 12.77 16.75
C THR A 113 -12.59 13.58 17.38
N ILE A 114 -11.39 13.58 16.76
CA ILE A 114 -10.24 14.37 17.20
C ILE A 114 -9.73 15.22 16.05
N SER A 115 -9.50 16.52 16.29
CA SER A 115 -9.01 17.39 15.22
C SER A 115 -8.06 18.50 15.69
N ASN A 116 -7.31 19.05 14.73
CA ASN A 116 -6.42 20.21 14.86
C ASN A 116 -5.19 19.99 15.77
N ALA A 117 -4.77 18.76 16.01
CA ALA A 117 -3.62 18.41 16.85
C ALA A 117 -2.31 18.31 16.07
N LYS A 118 -1.16 18.32 16.77
CA LYS A 118 0.12 17.88 16.19
C LYS A 118 0.07 16.37 15.97
N SER A 119 -0.21 15.60 17.02
CA SER A 119 -0.57 14.20 16.90
C SER A 119 -1.93 14.01 17.52
N CYS A 120 -2.92 13.51 16.77
CA CYS A 120 -4.26 13.35 17.33
C CYS A 120 -4.20 12.46 18.59
N ILE A 121 -3.51 11.29 18.49
CA ILE A 121 -3.26 10.40 19.62
C ILE A 121 -1.81 9.92 19.62
N ILE A 122 -1.19 9.89 20.81
CA ILE A 122 0.09 9.21 21.05
C ILE A 122 -0.15 8.07 22.03
N VAL A 123 0.28 6.84 21.67
CA VAL A 123 0.02 5.61 22.42
C VAL A 123 1.35 4.96 22.83
N ASP A 124 1.81 5.23 24.04
CA ASP A 124 2.89 4.47 24.67
C ASP A 124 2.33 3.30 25.52
N GLY A 125 1.06 3.36 25.90
CA GLY A 125 0.31 2.40 26.69
C GLY A 125 -0.59 1.50 25.86
N THR A 126 -1.86 1.44 26.23
CA THR A 126 -2.86 0.61 25.55
C THR A 126 -4.04 1.47 25.05
N LEU A 127 -4.36 1.35 23.78
CA LEU A 127 -5.53 1.95 23.15
C LEU A 127 -6.45 0.86 22.59
N THR A 128 -7.72 0.93 22.94
CA THR A 128 -8.81 0.26 22.21
C THR A 128 -9.71 1.34 21.64
N ALA A 129 -9.97 1.29 20.34
CA ALA A 129 -10.74 2.32 19.69
C ALA A 129 -11.64 1.77 18.59
N THR A 130 -12.86 2.27 18.56
CA THR A 130 -13.86 1.93 17.54
C THR A 130 -14.50 3.21 17.02
N ASN A 131 -14.70 3.30 15.71
CA ASN A 131 -15.32 4.44 15.04
C ASN A 131 -14.64 5.78 15.39
N LEU A 132 -13.32 5.84 15.12
CA LEU A 132 -12.54 7.08 15.29
C LEU A 132 -12.61 7.95 14.03
N SER A 133 -12.76 9.26 14.22
CA SER A 133 -12.59 10.24 13.14
C SER A 133 -11.47 11.20 13.49
N MET A 134 -10.44 11.25 12.63
CA MET A 134 -9.29 12.14 12.79
C MET A 134 -9.18 13.07 11.62
N GLU A 135 -9.12 14.36 11.89
CA GLU A 135 -9.12 15.38 10.85
C GLU A 135 -8.16 16.53 11.20
N ASP A 136 -7.50 17.07 10.17
CA ASP A 136 -6.65 18.25 10.29
C ASP A 136 -5.55 18.11 11.39
N CYS A 137 -4.88 16.93 11.46
CA CYS A 137 -3.74 16.72 12.34
C CYS A 137 -2.44 16.64 11.53
N LEU A 138 -1.26 16.89 12.14
CA LEU A 138 0.01 16.62 11.46
C LEU A 138 0.27 15.13 11.37
N ILE A 139 -0.08 14.37 12.40
CA ILE A 139 -0.05 12.91 12.46
C ILE A 139 -1.37 12.45 13.08
N GLY A 140 -1.98 11.39 12.53
CA GLY A 140 -3.19 10.84 13.13
C GLY A 140 -2.88 10.12 14.44
N ILE A 141 -2.31 8.92 14.40
CA ILE A 141 -1.97 8.14 15.59
C ILE A 141 -0.50 7.69 15.57
N GLU A 142 0.20 7.89 16.68
CA GLU A 142 1.54 7.34 16.91
C GLU A 142 1.46 6.20 17.93
N VAL A 143 1.86 4.97 17.56
CA VAL A 143 1.76 3.77 18.40
C VAL A 143 3.15 3.24 18.72
N ALA A 144 3.62 3.46 19.96
CA ALA A 144 4.81 2.83 20.50
C ALA A 144 4.45 1.68 21.48
N GLY A 145 3.25 1.71 22.06
CA GLY A 145 2.66 0.66 22.89
C GLY A 145 1.85 -0.35 22.10
N THR A 146 0.61 -0.55 22.50
CA THR A 146 -0.34 -1.47 21.85
C THR A 146 -1.62 -0.74 21.48
N ALA A 147 -2.08 -0.89 20.24
CA ALA A 147 -3.34 -0.34 19.77
C ALA A 147 -4.18 -1.39 19.05
N THR A 148 -5.48 -1.41 19.37
CA THR A 148 -6.51 -2.11 18.60
C THR A 148 -7.49 -1.06 18.10
N ILE A 149 -7.60 -0.91 16.78
CA ILE A 149 -8.34 0.16 16.14
C ILE A 149 -9.27 -0.44 15.08
N SER A 150 -10.54 -0.14 15.17
CA SER A 150 -11.52 -0.54 14.15
C SER A 150 -12.38 0.63 13.69
N GLU A 151 -12.82 0.59 12.43
CA GLU A 151 -13.70 1.60 11.84
C GLU A 151 -13.15 3.03 12.00
N ALA A 152 -11.87 3.24 11.63
CA ALA A 152 -11.23 4.54 11.77
C ALA A 152 -11.19 5.31 10.44
N SER A 153 -11.36 6.64 10.53
CA SER A 153 -11.29 7.55 9.38
C SER A 153 -10.20 8.61 9.62
N PHE A 154 -9.31 8.76 8.66
CA PHE A 154 -8.23 9.75 8.65
C PHE A 154 -8.41 10.66 7.44
N LEU A 155 -8.62 11.94 7.69
CA LEU A 155 -8.88 12.94 6.66
C LEU A 155 -7.97 14.16 6.84
N HIS A 156 -7.32 14.61 5.76
CA HIS A 156 -6.44 15.79 5.76
C HIS A 156 -5.35 15.71 6.84
N ILE A 157 -4.67 14.59 6.94
CA ILE A 157 -3.51 14.44 7.83
C ILE A 157 -2.24 14.80 7.04
N ASP A 158 -1.49 15.80 7.49
CA ASP A 158 -0.37 16.35 6.72
C ASP A 158 0.75 15.33 6.44
N ASN A 159 0.98 14.39 7.38
CA ASN A 159 1.99 13.34 7.24
C ASN A 159 1.33 11.96 7.15
N ASP A 160 1.46 11.15 8.21
CA ASP A 160 0.96 9.79 8.23
C ASP A 160 -0.33 9.67 9.03
N GLY A 161 -1.28 8.90 8.53
CA GLY A 161 -2.48 8.55 9.28
C GLY A 161 -2.12 7.80 10.56
N ILE A 162 -1.32 6.74 10.45
CA ILE A 162 -0.86 5.95 11.60
C ILE A 162 0.64 5.65 11.48
N ARG A 163 1.39 5.86 12.56
CA ARG A 163 2.78 5.42 12.73
C ARG A 163 2.87 4.36 13.81
N VAL A 164 3.46 3.22 13.49
CA VAL A 164 3.58 2.07 14.39
C VAL A 164 5.06 1.76 14.64
N SER A 165 5.48 1.81 15.89
CA SER A 165 6.78 1.28 16.35
C SER A 165 6.63 0.19 17.40
N GLY A 166 5.43 0.03 17.99
CA GLY A 166 5.00 -1.04 18.87
C GLY A 166 4.17 -2.08 18.15
N ASN A 167 2.98 -2.38 18.69
CA ASN A 167 2.06 -3.36 18.12
C ASN A 167 0.73 -2.69 17.74
N ALA A 168 0.25 -2.89 16.53
CA ALA A 168 -1.05 -2.39 16.11
C ALA A 168 -1.86 -3.46 15.38
N ASP A 169 -3.14 -3.54 15.74
CA ASP A 169 -4.17 -4.31 15.05
C ASP A 169 -5.22 -3.30 14.56
N ILE A 170 -5.31 -3.13 13.23
CA ILE A 170 -6.11 -2.10 12.57
C ILE A 170 -7.04 -2.78 11.58
N SER A 171 -8.33 -2.49 11.68
CA SER A 171 -9.33 -3.00 10.74
C SER A 171 -10.30 -1.91 10.30
N ASP A 172 -10.82 -2.06 9.08
CA ASP A 172 -11.86 -1.20 8.52
C ASP A 172 -11.50 0.31 8.57
N ALA A 173 -10.24 0.63 8.23
CA ALA A 173 -9.73 2.01 8.28
C ALA A 173 -9.77 2.67 6.90
N SER A 174 -10.08 3.97 6.86
CA SER A 174 -10.05 4.79 5.65
C SER A 174 -9.06 5.95 5.79
N PHE A 175 -8.23 6.13 4.75
CA PHE A 175 -7.20 7.16 4.68
C PHE A 175 -7.43 8.01 3.44
N THR A 176 -7.69 9.31 3.62
CA THR A 176 -8.03 10.21 2.51
C THR A 176 -7.26 11.52 2.60
N ASP A 177 -6.57 11.88 1.50
CA ASP A 177 -5.79 13.12 1.36
C ASP A 177 -4.67 13.23 2.41
N LEU A 178 -3.72 12.26 2.34
CA LEU A 178 -2.57 12.15 3.23
C LEU A 178 -1.26 11.95 2.46
N SER A 179 -0.13 12.36 3.07
CA SER A 179 1.19 11.99 2.54
C SER A 179 1.46 10.49 2.70
N GLY A 180 1.08 9.88 3.84
CA GLY A 180 1.19 8.45 4.12
C GLY A 180 -0.02 7.92 4.86
N GLY A 181 -0.49 6.72 4.53
CA GLY A 181 -1.57 6.06 5.26
C GLY A 181 -1.04 5.43 6.55
N VAL A 182 -0.35 4.30 6.45
CA VAL A 182 0.23 3.58 7.58
C VAL A 182 1.74 3.42 7.41
N GLN A 183 2.53 3.88 8.37
CA GLN A 183 3.96 3.62 8.45
C GLN A 183 4.24 2.68 9.62
N SER A 184 4.88 1.53 9.40
CA SER A 184 5.21 0.58 10.47
C SER A 184 6.69 0.23 10.50
N SER A 185 7.26 0.26 11.70
CA SER A 185 8.54 -0.34 12.06
C SER A 185 8.40 -1.41 13.16
N GLY A 186 7.19 -1.61 13.66
CA GLY A 186 6.80 -2.60 14.66
C GLY A 186 5.94 -3.71 14.07
N ASP A 187 5.19 -4.41 14.90
CA ASP A 187 4.30 -5.48 14.46
C ASP A 187 2.93 -4.90 14.05
N LEU A 188 2.51 -5.19 12.82
CA LEU A 188 1.29 -4.64 12.22
C LEU A 188 0.38 -5.76 11.73
N ILE A 189 -0.87 -5.73 12.18
CA ILE A 189 -2.00 -6.40 11.52
C ILE A 189 -2.85 -5.29 10.90
N LEU A 190 -3.09 -5.37 9.58
CA LEU A 190 -3.89 -4.37 8.88
C LEU A 190 -4.89 -5.07 7.96
N THR A 191 -6.17 -4.92 8.25
CA THR A 191 -7.22 -5.60 7.48
C THR A 191 -8.26 -4.63 6.95
N VAL A 192 -8.80 -4.92 5.77
CA VAL A 192 -9.94 -4.21 5.14
C VAL A 192 -9.78 -2.68 5.20
N SER A 193 -8.72 -2.16 4.61
CA SER A 193 -8.44 -0.71 4.67
C SER A 193 -8.45 -0.06 3.29
N GLU A 194 -8.93 1.18 3.21
CA GLU A 194 -9.07 1.94 1.98
C GLU A 194 -8.15 3.17 1.98
N PHE A 195 -7.47 3.41 0.84
CA PHE A 195 -6.57 4.54 0.63
C PHE A 195 -6.99 5.33 -0.60
N THR A 196 -7.24 6.63 -0.42
CA THR A 196 -7.68 7.56 -1.48
C THR A 196 -6.84 8.82 -1.44
N ASP A 197 -6.24 9.21 -2.57
CA ASP A 197 -5.36 10.40 -2.68
C ASP A 197 -4.23 10.38 -1.63
N VAL A 198 -3.52 9.26 -1.53
CA VAL A 198 -2.46 9.04 -0.54
C VAL A 198 -1.11 8.85 -1.25
N GLY A 199 -0.08 9.55 -0.80
CA GLY A 199 1.26 9.43 -1.38
C GLY A 199 1.83 8.01 -1.28
N THR A 200 1.73 7.38 -0.11
CA THR A 200 2.06 5.96 0.12
C THR A 200 1.01 5.34 1.02
N GLY A 201 0.34 4.29 0.56
CA GLY A 201 -0.68 3.61 1.35
C GLY A 201 -0.10 2.97 2.61
N VAL A 202 0.81 2.01 2.45
CA VAL A 202 1.47 1.32 3.56
C VAL A 202 2.98 1.34 3.37
N SER A 203 3.73 1.78 4.38
CA SER A 203 5.20 1.80 4.41
C SER A 203 5.71 0.93 5.55
N LEU A 204 6.32 -0.20 5.20
CA LEU A 204 6.89 -1.16 6.14
C LEU A 204 8.39 -0.96 6.23
N THR A 205 8.90 -0.54 7.39
CA THR A 205 10.32 -0.22 7.60
C THR A 205 11.02 -1.15 8.58
N GLY A 206 10.29 -2.06 9.22
CA GLY A 206 10.77 -3.07 10.17
C GLY A 206 9.62 -3.89 10.75
N GLY A 207 9.91 -4.86 11.60
CA GLY A 207 8.91 -5.68 12.28
C GLY A 207 8.28 -6.76 11.42
N THR A 208 7.10 -7.21 11.84
CA THR A 208 6.28 -8.19 11.12
C THR A 208 5.01 -7.54 10.61
N ALA A 209 4.54 -7.94 9.43
CA ALA A 209 3.31 -7.42 8.85
C ALA A 209 2.41 -8.55 8.37
N ASP A 210 1.15 -8.53 8.80
CA ASP A 210 0.06 -9.38 8.33
C ASP A 210 -1.01 -8.45 7.75
N ILE A 211 -1.12 -8.43 6.42
CA ILE A 211 -1.94 -7.45 5.71
C ILE A 211 -2.95 -8.14 4.81
N GLU A 212 -4.21 -7.78 4.93
CA GLU A 212 -5.28 -8.37 4.12
C GLU A 212 -6.32 -7.31 3.70
N GLY A 213 -6.77 -7.40 2.45
CA GLY A 213 -7.94 -6.65 1.98
C GLY A 213 -7.71 -5.14 1.79
N LEU A 214 -6.58 -4.75 1.20
CA LEU A 214 -6.32 -3.34 0.89
C LEU A 214 -7.01 -2.91 -0.40
N THR A 215 -7.62 -1.73 -0.36
CA THR A 215 -8.22 -1.09 -1.53
C THR A 215 -7.55 0.27 -1.79
N PHE A 216 -7.10 0.49 -3.02
CA PHE A 216 -6.48 1.73 -3.45
C PHE A 216 -7.35 2.41 -4.51
N THR A 217 -7.78 3.66 -4.23
CA THR A 217 -8.63 4.42 -5.12
C THR A 217 -8.02 5.80 -5.37
N ASN A 218 -7.96 6.23 -6.62
CA ASN A 218 -7.48 7.55 -7.08
C ASN A 218 -6.22 8.09 -6.39
N GLY A 219 -5.30 8.63 -7.15
CA GLY A 219 -4.18 9.43 -6.64
C GLY A 219 -3.18 8.71 -5.72
N VAL A 220 -3.22 7.38 -5.58
CA VAL A 220 -2.26 6.66 -4.75
C VAL A 220 -0.92 6.54 -5.48
N GLY A 221 0.14 7.05 -4.86
CA GLY A 221 1.50 6.99 -5.41
C GLY A 221 2.08 5.57 -5.29
N ASN A 222 2.42 5.14 -4.08
CA ASN A 222 2.84 3.76 -3.80
C ASN A 222 1.73 3.04 -3.02
N GLY A 223 1.34 1.85 -3.45
CA GLY A 223 0.40 1.02 -2.70
C GLY A 223 1.08 0.52 -1.42
N VAL A 224 2.04 -0.39 -1.54
CA VAL A 224 2.82 -0.90 -0.40
C VAL A 224 4.31 -0.74 -0.68
N SER A 225 5.05 -0.18 0.27
CA SER A 225 6.51 -0.06 0.29
C SER A 225 7.09 -0.94 1.39
N ILE A 226 8.04 -1.82 1.04
CA ILE A 226 8.61 -2.81 1.95
C ILE A 226 10.13 -2.61 2.01
N ALA A 227 10.65 -2.23 3.18
CA ALA A 227 12.09 -2.08 3.40
C ALA A 227 12.75 -3.40 3.82
N SER A 228 14.08 -3.38 3.92
CA SER A 228 14.87 -4.53 4.37
C SER A 228 14.52 -4.96 5.80
N GLY A 229 14.54 -6.26 6.05
CA GLY A 229 14.32 -6.83 7.38
C GLY A 229 12.85 -6.94 7.80
N VAL A 230 11.91 -6.54 6.96
CA VAL A 230 10.49 -6.80 7.17
C VAL A 230 10.16 -8.23 6.78
N THR A 231 9.35 -8.90 7.59
CA THR A 231 8.82 -10.25 7.28
C THR A 231 7.30 -10.26 7.38
N GLY A 232 6.64 -11.13 6.65
CA GLY A 232 5.19 -11.29 6.71
C GLY A 232 4.53 -11.54 5.38
N ASP A 233 3.25 -11.25 5.30
CA ASP A 233 2.43 -11.50 4.13
C ASP A 233 1.51 -10.32 3.79
N ILE A 234 1.19 -10.23 2.51
CA ILE A 234 0.13 -9.37 1.99
C ILE A 234 -0.83 -10.24 1.18
N ALA A 235 -2.07 -10.27 1.59
CA ALA A 235 -3.13 -10.96 0.88
C ALA A 235 -4.22 -9.98 0.45
N SER A 236 -4.69 -10.11 -0.80
CA SER A 236 -5.83 -9.34 -1.30
C SER A 236 -5.62 -7.83 -1.35
N MET A 237 -4.94 -7.38 -2.40
CA MET A 237 -4.86 -5.94 -2.77
C MET A 237 -5.66 -5.68 -4.03
N THR A 238 -6.44 -4.61 -4.05
CA THR A 238 -7.23 -4.22 -5.22
C THR A 238 -7.15 -2.72 -5.50
N GLY A 239 -7.31 -2.34 -6.76
CA GLY A 239 -7.46 -0.93 -7.14
C GLY A 239 -6.34 -0.36 -8.00
N GLN A 240 -6.00 0.90 -7.78
CA GLN A 240 -5.05 1.64 -8.61
C GLN A 240 -3.99 2.33 -7.77
N ALA A 241 -2.72 2.14 -8.14
CA ALA A 241 -1.59 2.87 -7.59
C ALA A 241 -0.54 3.09 -8.68
N THR A 242 0.20 4.20 -8.65
CA THR A 242 1.31 4.42 -9.58
C THR A 242 2.31 3.27 -9.50
N ASN A 243 2.71 2.90 -8.29
CA ASN A 243 3.49 1.69 -8.02
C ASN A 243 2.72 0.82 -7.03
N ALA A 244 2.30 -0.39 -7.41
CA ALA A 244 1.53 -1.24 -6.49
C ALA A 244 2.41 -1.76 -5.35
N ILE A 245 3.59 -2.30 -5.67
CA ILE A 245 4.52 -2.86 -4.70
C ILE A 245 5.92 -2.30 -4.98
N VAL A 246 6.52 -1.65 -3.97
CA VAL A 246 7.91 -1.21 -3.97
C VAL A 246 8.65 -1.97 -2.88
N SER A 247 9.62 -2.79 -3.25
CA SER A 247 10.40 -3.60 -2.31
C SER A 247 11.88 -3.25 -2.40
N MET A 248 12.50 -3.01 -1.26
CA MET A 248 13.94 -2.81 -1.11
C MET A 248 14.45 -3.81 -0.08
N ASP A 249 15.23 -4.80 -0.52
CA ASP A 249 15.84 -5.83 0.34
C ASP A 249 14.83 -6.68 1.18
N ALA A 250 13.60 -6.83 0.72
CA ALA A 250 12.62 -7.70 1.38
C ALA A 250 13.10 -9.15 1.38
N THR A 251 13.00 -9.84 2.50
CA THR A 251 13.43 -11.22 2.65
C THR A 251 12.31 -12.07 3.25
N GLY A 252 11.87 -13.11 2.52
CA GLY A 252 10.83 -14.03 3.01
C GLY A 252 9.43 -13.41 3.04
N PHE A 253 9.12 -12.52 2.10
CA PHE A 253 7.80 -11.90 1.99
C PHE A 253 6.92 -12.64 0.99
N THR A 254 5.66 -12.89 1.36
CA THR A 254 4.66 -13.52 0.50
C THR A 254 3.57 -12.52 0.15
N ILE A 255 3.24 -12.41 -1.14
CA ILE A 255 2.20 -11.50 -1.63
C ILE A 255 1.25 -12.30 -2.54
N SER A 256 -0.05 -12.19 -2.30
CA SER A 256 -1.03 -12.99 -3.04
C SER A 256 -2.36 -12.28 -3.26
N ASN A 257 -3.12 -12.76 -4.25
CA ASN A 257 -4.48 -12.31 -4.57
C ASN A 257 -4.54 -10.81 -4.91
N LEU A 258 -3.80 -10.40 -5.92
CA LEU A 258 -3.69 -9.02 -6.34
C LEU A 258 -4.57 -8.75 -7.57
N ASN A 259 -5.28 -7.63 -7.56
CA ASN A 259 -5.96 -7.08 -8.73
C ASN A 259 -5.66 -5.57 -8.81
N MET A 260 -4.57 -5.22 -9.48
CA MET A 260 -4.00 -3.88 -9.43
C MET A 260 -3.80 -3.29 -10.83
N SER A 261 -4.05 -1.98 -10.93
CA SER A 261 -3.69 -1.20 -12.11
C SER A 261 -2.72 -0.06 -11.77
N GLY A 262 -1.92 0.35 -12.76
CA GLY A 262 -0.96 1.45 -12.59
C GLY A 262 0.22 1.39 -13.54
N GLU A 263 1.29 2.11 -13.22
CA GLU A 263 2.49 2.16 -14.07
C GLU A 263 3.43 0.99 -13.78
N ARG A 264 3.69 0.71 -12.50
CA ARG A 264 4.56 -0.38 -12.05
C ARG A 264 3.84 -1.24 -11.03
N MET A 265 3.72 -2.50 -11.33
CA MET A 265 3.05 -3.45 -10.43
C MET A 265 4.01 -3.98 -9.38
N VAL A 266 5.24 -4.29 -9.78
CA VAL A 266 6.29 -4.75 -8.87
C VAL A 266 7.59 -4.04 -9.23
N ASN A 267 8.13 -3.28 -8.30
CA ASN A 267 9.43 -2.63 -8.43
C ASN A 267 10.30 -3.03 -7.24
N SER A 268 11.18 -4.01 -7.42
CA SER A 268 11.99 -4.58 -6.35
C SER A 268 13.49 -4.47 -6.66
N TRP A 269 14.24 -3.82 -5.77
CA TRP A 269 15.67 -3.61 -5.91
C TRP A 269 16.42 -4.27 -4.77
N SER A 270 17.33 -5.20 -5.09
CA SER A 270 18.18 -5.88 -4.12
C SER A 270 17.42 -6.81 -3.15
N ALA A 271 16.51 -7.59 -3.67
CA ALA A 271 15.69 -8.45 -2.84
C ALA A 271 16.44 -9.68 -2.28
N GLY A 272 16.00 -10.14 -1.12
CA GLY A 272 16.09 -11.52 -0.71
C GLY A 272 15.01 -12.37 -1.39
N ASP A 273 14.46 -13.34 -0.66
CA ASP A 273 13.41 -14.20 -1.20
C ASP A 273 12.07 -13.46 -1.26
N LEU A 274 11.39 -13.53 -2.40
CA LEU A 274 10.10 -12.89 -2.65
C LEU A 274 9.18 -13.88 -3.38
N SER A 275 7.96 -14.03 -2.90
CA SER A 275 6.93 -14.83 -3.57
C SER A 275 5.71 -13.98 -3.89
N ILE A 276 5.29 -13.98 -5.17
CA ILE A 276 4.06 -13.31 -5.62
C ILE A 276 3.20 -14.33 -6.36
N SER A 277 1.94 -14.45 -5.98
CA SER A 277 1.03 -15.42 -6.56
C SER A 277 -0.38 -14.89 -6.76
N ASN A 278 -1.08 -15.44 -7.76
CA ASN A 278 -2.45 -15.09 -8.09
C ASN A 278 -2.63 -13.58 -8.25
N ALA A 279 -1.97 -13.00 -9.25
CA ALA A 279 -1.96 -11.57 -9.47
C ALA A 279 -2.47 -11.22 -10.88
N ASP A 280 -3.50 -10.40 -10.92
CA ASP A 280 -4.03 -9.77 -12.13
C ASP A 280 -3.54 -8.32 -12.17
N PHE A 281 -2.63 -8.02 -13.08
CA PHE A 281 -2.00 -6.73 -13.24
C PHE A 281 -2.40 -6.06 -14.54
N HIS A 282 -2.84 -4.82 -14.46
CA HIS A 282 -3.15 -4.00 -15.62
C HIS A 282 -2.23 -2.79 -15.70
N ALA A 283 -1.27 -2.81 -16.64
CA ALA A 283 -0.32 -1.72 -16.83
C ALA A 283 -0.93 -0.56 -17.65
N ASP A 284 -0.88 0.65 -17.11
CA ASP A 284 -1.47 1.85 -17.69
C ASP A 284 -0.47 2.70 -18.49
N SER A 285 0.82 2.45 -18.40
CA SER A 285 1.86 3.26 -19.03
C SER A 285 2.99 2.45 -19.66
N GLY A 286 3.93 3.16 -20.31
CA GLY A 286 5.10 2.59 -20.98
C GLY A 286 6.29 2.23 -20.08
N GLU A 287 6.10 2.20 -18.79
CA GLU A 287 7.11 1.70 -17.84
C GLU A 287 7.14 0.16 -17.84
N THR A 288 8.19 -0.43 -17.26
CA THR A 288 8.25 -1.88 -17.05
C THR A 288 7.39 -2.25 -15.85
N PRO A 289 6.26 -2.93 -16.03
CA PRO A 289 5.34 -3.22 -14.93
C PRO A 289 5.95 -4.08 -13.83
N ILE A 290 6.79 -5.06 -14.21
CA ILE A 290 7.49 -5.92 -13.26
C ILE A 290 9.00 -5.76 -13.48
N ASP A 291 9.69 -5.03 -12.59
CA ASP A 291 11.15 -4.86 -12.59
C ASP A 291 11.71 -5.38 -11.26
N ILE A 292 12.39 -6.53 -11.31
CA ILE A 292 12.91 -7.22 -10.13
C ILE A 292 14.41 -7.44 -10.28
N ARG A 293 15.17 -6.94 -9.29
CA ARG A 293 16.61 -7.18 -9.16
C ARG A 293 16.88 -7.86 -7.82
N THR A 294 17.39 -9.09 -7.89
CA THR A 294 17.59 -9.89 -6.67
C THR A 294 18.90 -10.65 -6.64
N SER A 295 19.32 -11.00 -5.43
CA SER A 295 20.33 -12.03 -5.16
C SER A 295 19.74 -13.28 -4.47
N GLY A 296 18.45 -13.25 -4.10
CA GLY A 296 17.69 -14.36 -3.52
C GLY A 296 16.85 -15.11 -4.53
N THR A 297 15.85 -15.84 -4.08
CA THR A 297 14.89 -16.56 -4.91
C THR A 297 13.61 -15.75 -5.07
N VAL A 298 13.19 -15.52 -6.31
CA VAL A 298 11.91 -14.92 -6.65
C VAL A 298 11.01 -15.94 -7.30
N THR A 299 9.82 -16.13 -6.73
CA THR A 299 8.78 -16.99 -7.27
C THR A 299 7.59 -16.16 -7.72
N LEU A 300 7.24 -16.26 -9.00
CA LEU A 300 6.07 -15.62 -9.62
C LEU A 300 5.16 -16.72 -10.16
N SER A 301 3.97 -16.87 -9.60
CA SER A 301 3.03 -17.91 -10.04
C SER A 301 1.64 -17.34 -10.24
N ASP A 302 0.94 -17.82 -11.25
CA ASP A 302 -0.39 -17.38 -11.62
C ASP A 302 -0.45 -15.84 -11.81
N ILE A 303 0.54 -15.29 -12.54
CA ILE A 303 0.61 -13.87 -12.86
C ILE A 303 -0.09 -13.65 -14.20
N HIS A 304 -1.10 -12.79 -14.20
CA HIS A 304 -1.75 -12.34 -15.42
C HIS A 304 -1.46 -10.85 -15.63
N LEU A 305 -0.48 -10.54 -16.47
CA LEU A 305 -0.09 -9.19 -16.81
C LEU A 305 -0.69 -8.79 -18.15
N THR A 306 -1.54 -7.77 -18.11
CA THR A 306 -2.12 -7.12 -19.31
C THR A 306 -1.77 -5.63 -19.34
N GLY A 307 -1.95 -4.96 -20.46
CA GLY A 307 -1.73 -3.52 -20.57
C GLY A 307 -2.60 -2.89 -21.66
N GLN A 308 -2.91 -1.61 -21.49
CA GLN A 308 -3.49 -0.83 -22.58
C GLN A 308 -2.40 -0.47 -23.58
N PHE A 309 -2.31 -1.26 -24.61
CA PHE A 309 -1.44 -0.97 -25.75
C PHE A 309 -2.13 0.06 -26.63
N SER A 310 -1.83 1.34 -26.45
CA SER A 310 -2.28 2.31 -27.42
C SER A 310 -1.52 2.05 -28.72
N SER A 311 -2.24 1.68 -29.76
CA SER A 311 -1.74 1.61 -31.14
C SER A 311 -1.30 2.98 -31.69
N GLN A 312 -1.29 4.01 -30.89
CA GLN A 312 -0.73 5.30 -31.17
C GLN A 312 0.75 5.26 -30.80
N GLN A 313 1.52 4.92 -31.79
CA GLN A 313 2.94 5.10 -31.92
C GLN A 313 3.39 6.37 -31.17
N SER A 314 3.82 6.21 -29.91
CA SER A 314 4.45 7.28 -29.19
C SER A 314 5.78 7.57 -29.88
N THR A 315 6.07 8.83 -30.14
CA THR A 315 7.29 9.33 -30.76
C THR A 315 8.55 9.10 -29.90
N TYR A 316 8.45 8.34 -28.84
CA TYR A 316 9.58 7.99 -27.95
C TYR A 316 9.86 6.49 -28.07
N ASN A 317 11.05 6.18 -28.60
CA ASN A 317 11.60 4.84 -28.80
C ASN A 317 11.98 4.14 -27.49
N ALA A 318 11.15 4.16 -26.47
CA ALA A 318 11.36 3.34 -25.28
C ALA A 318 10.68 1.99 -25.49
N PRO A 319 11.42 0.87 -25.47
CA PRO A 319 10.82 -0.45 -25.57
C PRO A 319 9.95 -0.73 -24.34
N TRP A 320 8.76 -1.19 -24.57
CA TRP A 320 7.83 -1.61 -23.52
C TRP A 320 8.14 -3.04 -23.14
N ILE A 321 8.68 -3.22 -21.97
CA ILE A 321 9.08 -4.50 -21.44
C ILE A 321 8.01 -4.95 -20.45
N GLY A 322 7.45 -6.15 -20.64
CA GLY A 322 6.46 -6.70 -19.71
C GLY A 322 7.09 -7.04 -18.36
N MET A 323 8.23 -7.73 -18.39
CA MET A 323 8.95 -8.12 -17.18
C MET A 323 10.45 -7.98 -17.37
N SER A 324 11.13 -7.40 -16.39
CA SER A 324 12.59 -7.28 -16.32
C SER A 324 13.10 -7.97 -15.05
N LEU A 325 13.96 -8.96 -15.22
CA LEU A 325 14.58 -9.72 -14.14
C LEU A 325 16.09 -9.55 -14.21
N ALA A 326 16.73 -9.14 -13.12
CA ALA A 326 18.17 -8.87 -13.12
C ALA A 326 18.84 -9.27 -11.79
N GLY A 327 20.13 -9.59 -11.87
CA GLY A 327 20.93 -9.91 -10.68
C GLY A 327 21.51 -11.32 -10.68
N SER A 328 21.86 -11.82 -9.51
CA SER A 328 22.46 -13.14 -9.33
C SER A 328 21.51 -14.16 -8.68
N GLY A 329 20.27 -13.78 -8.47
CA GLY A 329 19.26 -14.62 -7.83
C GLY A 329 18.64 -15.64 -8.77
N ASP A 330 17.84 -16.53 -8.20
CA ASP A 330 17.10 -17.54 -8.92
C ASP A 330 15.66 -17.06 -9.15
N TYR A 331 15.17 -17.25 -10.37
CA TYR A 331 13.82 -16.85 -10.76
C TYR A 331 13.00 -18.07 -11.14
N ILE A 332 11.80 -18.15 -10.62
CA ILE A 332 10.81 -19.18 -10.93
C ILE A 332 9.54 -18.48 -11.40
N ILE A 333 9.11 -18.76 -12.65
CA ILE A 333 7.86 -18.24 -13.22
C ILE A 333 7.00 -19.43 -13.60
N ALA A 334 5.79 -19.50 -13.08
CA ALA A 334 4.91 -20.62 -13.34
C ALA A 334 3.47 -20.18 -13.63
N SER A 335 2.76 -20.93 -14.47
CA SER A 335 1.31 -20.80 -14.71
C SER A 335 0.87 -19.38 -15.06
N SER A 336 1.67 -18.63 -15.80
CA SER A 336 1.51 -17.21 -15.96
C SER A 336 1.18 -16.80 -17.41
N THR A 337 0.61 -15.60 -17.57
CA THR A 337 0.40 -14.97 -18.87
C THR A 337 0.96 -13.57 -18.83
N ILE A 338 1.97 -13.29 -19.65
CA ILE A 338 2.64 -11.99 -19.70
C ILE A 338 2.44 -11.37 -21.07
N GLN A 339 1.79 -10.23 -21.12
CA GLN A 339 1.52 -9.51 -22.36
C GLN A 339 2.29 -8.18 -22.38
N SER A 340 2.95 -7.88 -23.50
CA SER A 340 3.71 -6.65 -23.73
C SER A 340 3.61 -6.20 -25.19
N THR A 341 3.90 -4.92 -25.46
CA THR A 341 3.92 -4.39 -26.83
C THR A 341 5.27 -4.51 -27.51
N ASP A 342 6.36 -4.61 -26.80
CA ASP A 342 7.69 -4.72 -27.42
C ASP A 342 8.38 -6.03 -27.03
N THR A 343 8.75 -6.18 -25.79
CA THR A 343 9.47 -7.36 -25.28
C THR A 343 8.72 -7.94 -24.08
N ALA A 344 8.39 -9.23 -24.10
CA ALA A 344 7.62 -9.81 -23.01
C ALA A 344 8.48 -10.00 -21.75
N LEU A 345 9.69 -10.57 -21.88
CA LEU A 345 10.61 -10.82 -20.77
C LEU A 345 12.05 -10.49 -21.15
N ILE A 346 12.72 -9.72 -20.31
CA ILE A 346 14.18 -9.59 -20.32
C ILE A 346 14.71 -10.16 -19.00
N ALA A 347 15.60 -11.14 -19.08
CA ALA A 347 16.31 -11.68 -17.94
C ALA A 347 17.81 -11.51 -18.11
N SER A 348 18.48 -10.90 -17.12
CA SER A 348 19.91 -10.61 -17.18
C SER A 348 20.59 -10.88 -15.84
N GLY A 349 21.84 -11.33 -15.88
CA GLY A 349 22.61 -11.60 -14.66
C GLY A 349 23.21 -13.00 -14.66
N THR A 350 23.53 -13.51 -13.45
CA THR A 350 24.28 -14.79 -13.30
C THR A 350 23.49 -15.88 -12.58
N GLY A 351 22.23 -15.63 -12.23
CA GLY A 351 21.35 -16.60 -11.58
C GLY A 351 20.78 -17.66 -12.51
N THR A 352 19.76 -18.36 -12.03
CA THR A 352 18.99 -19.33 -12.81
C THR A 352 17.60 -18.79 -13.13
N LEU A 353 16.97 -19.33 -14.18
CA LEU A 353 15.62 -18.98 -14.60
C LEU A 353 14.85 -20.24 -14.98
N ASP A 354 13.83 -20.55 -14.19
CA ASP A 354 12.92 -21.66 -14.46
C ASP A 354 11.54 -21.11 -14.83
N ILE A 355 11.08 -21.41 -16.04
CA ILE A 355 9.76 -20.99 -16.53
C ILE A 355 8.95 -22.23 -16.88
N SER A 356 7.75 -22.36 -16.34
CA SER A 356 6.86 -23.47 -16.65
C SER A 356 5.42 -23.01 -16.88
N ASP A 357 4.71 -23.74 -17.75
CA ASP A 357 3.27 -23.54 -18.02
C ASP A 357 2.90 -22.08 -18.28
N THR A 358 3.74 -21.35 -19.01
CA THR A 358 3.63 -19.87 -19.13
C THR A 358 3.51 -19.44 -20.58
N THR A 359 2.62 -18.47 -20.84
CA THR A 359 2.43 -17.89 -22.15
C THR A 359 2.89 -16.44 -22.20
N PHE A 360 3.72 -16.11 -23.19
CA PHE A 360 4.20 -14.76 -23.47
C PHE A 360 3.60 -14.22 -24.76
N PHE A 361 3.17 -12.96 -24.74
CA PHE A 361 2.72 -12.22 -25.91
C PHE A 361 3.52 -10.94 -26.06
N SER A 362 4.02 -10.66 -27.27
CA SER A 362 4.72 -9.41 -27.59
C SER A 362 4.64 -9.07 -29.07
N ASP A 363 4.99 -7.84 -29.42
CA ASP A 363 4.96 -7.40 -30.81
C ASP A 363 6.30 -7.56 -31.52
N ARG A 364 7.43 -7.47 -30.78
CA ARG A 364 8.76 -7.46 -31.40
C ARG A 364 9.67 -8.61 -30.93
N LEU A 365 9.86 -8.74 -29.63
CA LEU A 365 10.76 -9.74 -29.03
C LEU A 365 10.04 -10.49 -27.91
N GLY A 366 10.03 -11.80 -27.97
CA GLY A 366 9.41 -12.62 -26.93
C GLY A 366 10.23 -12.62 -25.66
N LEU A 367 11.32 -13.35 -25.67
CA LEU A 367 12.19 -13.54 -24.50
C LEU A 367 13.62 -13.13 -24.83
N SER A 368 14.31 -12.48 -23.89
CA SER A 368 15.73 -12.16 -24.01
C SER A 368 16.49 -12.59 -22.77
N PHE A 369 17.51 -13.41 -22.93
CA PHE A 369 18.35 -13.92 -21.85
C PHE A 369 19.79 -13.48 -22.05
N SER A 370 20.38 -12.76 -21.09
CA SER A 370 21.75 -12.29 -21.18
C SER A 370 22.55 -12.59 -19.91
N GLY A 371 23.52 -13.49 -20.01
CA GLY A 371 24.40 -13.87 -18.91
C GLY A 371 23.77 -14.78 -17.86
N ILE A 372 22.51 -15.18 -18.01
CA ILE A 372 21.85 -16.18 -17.15
C ILE A 372 22.64 -17.49 -17.21
N SER A 373 23.01 -18.04 -16.06
CA SER A 373 23.84 -19.23 -15.99
C SER A 373 23.13 -20.49 -16.49
N SER A 374 21.84 -20.62 -16.19
CA SER A 374 20.99 -21.67 -16.77
C SER A 374 19.54 -21.24 -16.87
N THR A 375 18.86 -21.73 -17.91
CA THR A 375 17.40 -21.51 -18.05
C THR A 375 16.74 -22.86 -18.35
N THR A 376 15.63 -23.11 -17.68
CA THR A 376 14.69 -24.19 -18.00
C THR A 376 13.40 -23.60 -18.53
N LEU A 377 12.95 -23.99 -19.72
CA LEU A 377 11.63 -23.70 -20.27
C LEU A 377 10.86 -25.00 -20.41
N ASP A 378 9.75 -25.13 -19.68
CA ASP A 378 8.91 -26.33 -19.72
C ASP A 378 7.45 -25.96 -20.01
N ASN A 379 6.90 -26.41 -21.15
CA ASN A 379 5.56 -26.06 -21.60
C ASN A 379 5.36 -24.53 -21.71
N VAL A 380 6.18 -23.88 -22.53
CA VAL A 380 6.20 -22.41 -22.68
C VAL A 380 5.78 -22.00 -24.08
N ASP A 381 4.80 -21.11 -24.20
CA ASP A 381 4.35 -20.54 -25.45
C ASP A 381 4.85 -19.10 -25.60
N VAL A 382 5.50 -18.78 -26.70
CA VAL A 382 5.96 -17.45 -27.08
C VAL A 382 5.24 -17.00 -28.34
N ASN A 383 4.33 -16.05 -28.21
CA ASN A 383 3.50 -15.56 -29.30
C ASN A 383 3.92 -14.14 -29.68
N ILE A 384 4.47 -13.97 -30.89
CA ILE A 384 4.89 -12.71 -31.43
C ILE A 384 3.83 -12.22 -32.43
N SER A 385 3.33 -11.00 -32.27
CA SER A 385 2.38 -10.42 -33.19
C SER A 385 3.07 -9.51 -34.24
N ASN A 386 2.36 -9.13 -35.24
CA ASN A 386 2.60 -8.09 -36.25
C ASN A 386 4.04 -7.63 -36.53
N GLY A 387 4.85 -8.50 -37.11
CA GLY A 387 6.14 -8.07 -37.65
C GLY A 387 7.30 -8.18 -36.69
N GLY A 388 7.14 -9.01 -35.69
CA GLY A 388 8.15 -9.29 -34.71
C GLY A 388 9.48 -9.74 -35.33
N GLU A 389 10.56 -9.30 -34.70
CA GLU A 389 11.92 -9.53 -35.17
C GLU A 389 12.45 -10.87 -34.64
N MET A 390 12.07 -11.26 -33.42
CA MET A 390 12.71 -12.40 -32.75
C MET A 390 11.77 -13.05 -31.71
N GLY A 391 11.73 -14.38 -31.71
CA GLY A 391 11.01 -15.13 -30.68
C GLY A 391 11.81 -15.20 -29.39
N ILE A 392 13.00 -15.74 -29.42
CA ILE A 392 13.88 -15.87 -28.26
C ILE A 392 15.31 -15.48 -28.66
N ASP A 393 15.92 -14.59 -27.84
CA ASP A 393 17.32 -14.18 -27.95
C ASP A 393 18.11 -14.66 -26.73
N ILE A 394 19.20 -15.40 -26.95
CA ILE A 394 19.97 -16.03 -25.88
C ILE A 394 21.45 -15.69 -26.05
N LEU A 395 22.01 -15.08 -25.03
CA LEU A 395 23.42 -14.77 -24.92
C LEU A 395 24.03 -15.40 -23.67
N GLN A 396 24.86 -16.45 -23.88
CA GLN A 396 25.56 -17.20 -22.84
C GLN A 396 24.66 -18.06 -21.95
N GLY A 397 25.20 -19.16 -21.44
CA GLY A 397 24.56 -20.02 -20.45
C GLY A 397 24.28 -21.44 -20.96
N ALA A 398 23.64 -22.23 -20.11
CA ALA A 398 23.16 -23.56 -20.43
C ALA A 398 21.61 -23.58 -20.38
N HIS A 399 20.96 -23.95 -21.44
CA HIS A 399 19.52 -23.84 -21.60
C HIS A 399 18.88 -25.16 -21.93
N ALA A 400 17.81 -25.53 -21.23
CA ALA A 400 17.04 -26.74 -21.44
C ALA A 400 15.59 -26.39 -21.77
N PHE A 401 15.07 -26.88 -22.88
CA PHE A 401 13.72 -26.61 -23.35
C PHE A 401 12.92 -27.89 -23.48
N SER A 402 11.68 -27.88 -23.00
CA SER A 402 10.73 -28.97 -23.12
C SER A 402 9.36 -28.40 -23.45
N GLY A 403 8.69 -28.88 -24.51
CA GLY A 403 7.37 -28.34 -24.87
C GLY A 403 7.36 -26.85 -25.23
N LEU A 404 8.45 -26.35 -25.81
CA LEU A 404 8.54 -24.92 -26.18
C LEU A 404 7.87 -24.67 -27.53
N GLU A 405 6.93 -23.74 -27.58
CA GLU A 405 6.30 -23.29 -28.82
C GLU A 405 6.57 -21.79 -29.08
N VAL A 406 7.14 -21.48 -30.25
CA VAL A 406 7.37 -20.10 -30.69
C VAL A 406 6.51 -19.82 -31.92
N ASN A 407 5.53 -18.95 -31.78
CA ASN A 407 4.59 -18.59 -32.83
C ASN A 407 4.88 -17.19 -33.34
N MET A 408 5.25 -17.08 -34.63
CA MET A 408 5.56 -15.80 -35.28
C MET A 408 4.72 -15.68 -36.56
N PRO A 409 3.71 -14.82 -36.60
CA PRO A 409 2.92 -14.65 -37.80
C PRO A 409 3.77 -14.09 -38.95
N PHE A 410 3.49 -14.56 -40.14
CA PHE A 410 4.18 -14.11 -41.36
C PHE A 410 4.04 -12.59 -41.55
N ASN A 411 5.17 -11.89 -41.56
CA ASN A 411 5.24 -10.50 -41.96
C ASN A 411 5.97 -10.38 -43.31
N GLN A 412 5.24 -10.05 -44.36
CA GLN A 412 5.80 -9.85 -45.69
C GLN A 412 6.76 -8.66 -45.82
N PHE A 413 6.94 -7.87 -44.77
CA PHE A 413 7.81 -6.68 -44.75
C PHE A 413 9.09 -6.85 -43.89
N ALA A 414 9.18 -7.86 -43.06
CA ALA A 414 10.37 -8.12 -42.26
C ALA A 414 11.27 -9.13 -42.91
N SER A 415 12.36 -8.68 -43.53
CA SER A 415 13.45 -9.55 -43.91
C SER A 415 14.33 -9.78 -42.68
N GLY A 416 14.28 -10.97 -42.09
CA GLY A 416 15.17 -11.37 -41.02
C GLY A 416 14.56 -11.76 -39.70
N SER A 417 13.27 -12.12 -39.63
CA SER A 417 12.69 -12.67 -38.40
C SER A 417 13.36 -13.99 -38.01
N THR A 418 13.75 -14.11 -36.74
CA THR A 418 14.42 -15.28 -36.17
C THR A 418 13.56 -15.88 -35.04
N GLY A 419 13.29 -17.17 -35.10
CA GLY A 419 12.54 -17.87 -34.06
C GLY A 419 13.36 -17.98 -32.76
N ILE A 420 14.56 -18.51 -32.84
CA ILE A 420 15.51 -18.60 -31.71
C ILE A 420 16.88 -18.18 -32.23
N ASP A 421 17.49 -17.18 -31.61
CA ASP A 421 18.86 -16.76 -31.81
C ASP A 421 19.70 -17.06 -30.57
N ALA A 422 20.83 -17.71 -30.72
CA ALA A 422 21.60 -18.21 -29.59
C ALA A 422 23.10 -18.10 -29.84
N TRP A 423 23.78 -17.39 -28.92
CA TRP A 423 25.21 -17.10 -29.00
C TRP A 423 25.96 -17.55 -27.75
N TRP A 424 27.05 -18.33 -27.92
CA TRP A 424 27.94 -18.80 -26.86
C TRP A 424 27.22 -19.55 -25.72
N CYS A 425 26.25 -20.38 -26.07
CA CYS A 425 25.45 -21.12 -25.11
C CYS A 425 25.34 -22.61 -25.48
N GLU A 426 24.98 -23.43 -24.53
CA GLU A 426 24.60 -24.84 -24.73
C GLU A 426 23.07 -24.91 -24.72
N ILE A 427 22.47 -25.50 -25.74
CA ILE A 427 21.03 -25.75 -25.82
C ILE A 427 20.77 -27.22 -25.87
N SER A 428 19.90 -27.70 -25.01
CA SER A 428 19.31 -29.03 -25.07
C SER A 428 17.79 -28.93 -25.10
N GLY A 429 17.09 -29.80 -25.77
CA GLY A 429 15.64 -29.74 -25.77
C GLY A 429 14.94 -30.89 -26.45
N VAL A 430 13.67 -31.03 -26.08
CA VAL A 430 12.70 -31.95 -26.67
C VAL A 430 11.40 -31.18 -26.95
N ASP A 431 10.68 -31.58 -27.98
CA ASP A 431 9.38 -30.99 -28.35
C ASP A 431 9.42 -29.44 -28.52
N ILE A 432 10.43 -28.99 -29.32
CA ILE A 432 10.56 -27.57 -29.66
C ILE A 432 9.89 -27.32 -31.00
N SER A 433 8.95 -26.38 -31.06
CA SER A 433 8.23 -25.97 -32.26
C SER A 433 8.44 -24.48 -32.55
N VAL A 434 8.77 -24.13 -33.79
CA VAL A 434 8.84 -22.73 -34.25
C VAL A 434 7.95 -22.61 -35.50
N ASN A 435 6.88 -21.89 -35.35
CA ASN A 435 5.80 -21.76 -36.34
C ASN A 435 5.77 -20.37 -36.99
N GLY A 436 5.25 -20.30 -38.23
CA GLY A 436 4.90 -19.02 -38.85
C GLY A 436 5.86 -18.50 -39.91
N PHE A 437 6.92 -19.23 -40.23
CA PHE A 437 7.80 -18.90 -41.38
C PHE A 437 7.12 -19.31 -42.68
N ALA A 438 6.71 -18.33 -43.51
CA ALA A 438 6.34 -18.68 -44.87
C ALA A 438 7.60 -19.00 -45.65
N ASN A 439 7.67 -20.20 -46.18
CA ASN A 439 8.61 -20.55 -47.24
C ASN A 439 8.32 -19.63 -48.44
N SER A 440 9.03 -18.56 -48.63
CA SER A 440 9.20 -17.98 -49.94
C SER A 440 10.18 -18.87 -50.70
N ALA A 441 9.72 -20.01 -51.13
CA ALA A 441 10.39 -20.73 -52.21
C ALA A 441 10.20 -19.89 -53.47
N SER A 442 11.20 -19.15 -53.87
CA SER A 442 11.34 -18.63 -55.24
C SER A 442 12.48 -19.36 -55.93
#